data_477b7caeaf739f3ef1cad805791a3a7b
#
_entry.id   477b7caeaf739f3ef1cad805791a3a7b
#
_cell.length_a   1.000
_cell.length_b   1.000
_cell.length_c   1.000
_cell.angle_alpha   90.00
_cell.angle_beta   90.00
_cell.angle_gamma   90.00
#
_symmetry.space_group_name_H-M   'P 1'
#
loop_
_entity.id
_entity.type
_entity.pdbx_description
1 polymer ?
#
loop_
_entity_poly.entity_id
_entity_poly.type
_entity_poly.pdbx_seq_one_letter_code
_entity_poly.pdbx_strand_id
1 'polypeptide(L)'
;MSKSDQMAVCGSSDNGAAATGSNGAGSKAVYRTLDEIKESGTINIGVFSDKNPFGYVDENGEYQGYDVYYARRLGEDLGVDVNFVSTEAANRIEYLQTGKVDVILANFTVTPERAEEVDFAVPYMNVALGVVSKDDNVITTLDNWNADDSIIVISGTTAETYLIANYPDIPLQKFDSYATAKEAFENGTSVAWANDNTEVIAFALQNEGYTVGIPSLGSADTIAPAVSKGNTTLLDWINDEITSLGEENFFHADYEATLADTYGLDYEDSLVVEGGKVTAQ
;
A
#
# COMPACT_ATOMS: atom_id res chain seq x y z
N MET A 1 66.08 -42.05 -33.12
CA MET A 1 66.88 -42.47 -31.95
C MET A 1 65.99 -42.31 -30.78
N SER A 2 65.39 -43.36 -30.40
CA SER A 2 65.72 -44.36 -29.36
C SER A 2 65.11 -43.91 -28.04
N LYS A 3 64.02 -44.58 -27.69
CA LYS A 3 63.82 -45.69 -26.77
C LYS A 3 63.55 -45.16 -25.35
N SER A 4 62.58 -45.56 -24.74
CA SER A 4 61.95 -46.81 -24.27
C SER A 4 61.73 -46.67 -22.78
N ASP A 5 60.64 -47.03 -22.37
CA ASP A 5 60.11 -48.18 -21.66
C ASP A 5 59.97 -47.94 -20.14
N GLN A 6 58.86 -48.13 -19.71
CA GLN A 6 58.13 -49.28 -19.09
C GLN A 6 57.97 -49.15 -17.59
N MET A 7 56.83 -49.36 -17.22
CA MET A 7 56.08 -50.34 -16.35
C MET A 7 55.97 -49.97 -14.89
N ALA A 8 54.73 -49.75 -14.51
CA ALA A 8 53.74 -50.60 -13.85
C ALA A 8 54.02 -50.88 -12.34
N VAL A 9 53.01 -50.69 -11.51
CA VAL A 9 52.30 -51.69 -10.77
C VAL A 9 51.48 -51.10 -9.61
N CYS A 10 50.25 -51.38 -9.63
CA CYS A 10 49.22 -51.59 -8.57
C CYS A 10 49.50 -51.22 -7.13
N GLY A 11 48.51 -50.53 -6.52
CA GLY A 11 48.24 -50.51 -5.08
C GLY A 11 46.90 -49.88 -4.78
N SER A 12 46.00 -50.73 -4.32
CA SER A 12 44.57 -50.53 -4.06
C SER A 12 44.23 -49.60 -2.91
N SER A 13 43.02 -49.05 -3.02
CA SER A 13 42.05 -48.73 -1.96
C SER A 13 42.43 -47.78 -0.85
N ASP A 14 41.74 -46.64 -0.76
CA ASP A 14 40.71 -46.53 0.26
C ASP A 14 39.72 -45.36 -0.01
N ASN A 15 38.50 -45.63 0.35
CA ASN A 15 37.33 -44.80 0.30
C ASN A 15 37.47 -43.59 1.23
N GLY A 16 37.31 -42.39 0.69
CA GLY A 16 37.08 -41.14 1.46
C GLY A 16 36.08 -40.28 0.70
N ALA A 17 34.80 -40.52 0.92
CA ALA A 17 33.74 -39.67 0.41
C ALA A 17 33.82 -38.32 1.15
N ALA A 18 34.48 -37.36 0.52
CA ALA A 18 34.32 -35.95 0.88
C ALA A 18 32.99 -35.46 0.36
N ALA A 19 32.01 -35.32 1.24
CA ALA A 19 30.79 -34.58 0.99
C ALA A 19 31.19 -33.13 0.72
N THR A 20 31.14 -32.75 -0.57
CA THR A 20 31.14 -31.33 -0.95
C THR A 20 29.81 -30.76 -0.52
N GLY A 21 29.78 -30.15 0.68
CA GLY A 21 28.71 -29.23 1.05
C GLY A 21 28.67 -28.10 0.05
N SER A 22 27.64 -28.08 -0.80
CA SER A 22 27.31 -26.91 -1.56
C SER A 22 26.86 -25.85 -0.55
N ASN A 23 27.76 -24.95 -0.18
CA ASN A 23 27.37 -23.66 0.35
C ASN A 23 26.64 -22.91 -0.77
N GLY A 24 25.32 -23.08 -0.82
CA GLY A 24 24.44 -22.12 -1.45
C GLY A 24 24.56 -20.84 -0.62
N ALA A 25 25.35 -19.90 -1.09
CA ALA A 25 25.25 -18.52 -0.64
C ALA A 25 23.87 -18.02 -1.08
N GLY A 26 22.86 -18.25 -0.22
CA GLY A 26 21.58 -17.59 -0.34
C GLY A 26 21.86 -16.08 -0.36
N SER A 27 21.44 -15.38 -1.40
CA SER A 27 21.44 -13.93 -1.38
C SER A 27 20.71 -13.50 -0.11
N LYS A 28 21.37 -12.68 0.73
CA LYS A 28 20.72 -12.12 1.93
C LYS A 28 19.45 -11.40 1.46
N ALA A 29 18.32 -11.68 2.08
CA ALA A 29 17.09 -10.95 1.83
C ALA A 29 17.34 -9.45 1.98
N VAL A 30 16.72 -8.64 1.15
CA VAL A 30 16.89 -7.18 1.19
C VAL A 30 16.13 -6.58 2.37
N TYR A 31 15.04 -7.24 2.83
CA TYR A 31 14.25 -6.80 3.98
C TYR A 31 14.88 -7.15 5.32
N ARG A 32 14.48 -6.44 6.37
CA ARG A 32 14.80 -6.78 7.77
C ARG A 32 13.71 -7.72 8.33
N THR A 33 14.15 -8.77 9.02
CA THR A 33 13.24 -9.66 9.76
C THR A 33 12.69 -8.96 11.01
N LEU A 34 11.65 -9.54 11.62
CA LEU A 34 11.08 -9.05 12.87
C LEU A 34 12.15 -8.90 13.98
N ASP A 35 13.04 -9.88 14.12
CA ASP A 35 14.10 -9.84 15.12
C ASP A 35 15.12 -8.73 14.82
N GLU A 36 15.52 -8.55 13.56
CA GLU A 36 16.43 -7.47 13.15
C GLU A 36 15.81 -6.08 13.39
N ILE A 37 14.48 -5.92 13.20
CA ILE A 37 13.76 -4.69 13.52
C ILE A 37 13.80 -4.42 15.03
N LYS A 38 13.44 -5.43 15.86
CA LYS A 38 13.46 -5.31 17.32
C LYS A 38 14.85 -5.01 17.85
N GLU A 39 15.88 -5.68 17.34
CA GLU A 39 17.28 -5.45 17.73
C GLU A 39 17.77 -4.05 17.36
N SER A 40 17.30 -3.49 16.22
CA SER A 40 17.65 -2.14 15.79
C SER A 40 16.97 -1.04 16.61
N GLY A 41 15.87 -1.37 17.30
CA GLY A 41 15.04 -0.42 18.05
C GLY A 41 14.23 0.53 17.17
N THR A 42 14.15 0.31 15.84
CA THR A 42 13.41 1.17 14.91
C THR A 42 12.74 0.37 13.82
N ILE A 43 11.54 0.81 13.38
CA ILE A 43 10.84 0.32 12.20
C ILE A 43 10.64 1.44 11.19
N ASN A 44 10.90 1.18 9.91
CA ASN A 44 10.66 2.13 8.82
C ASN A 44 9.28 1.86 8.21
N ILE A 45 8.36 2.81 8.33
CA ILE A 45 7.00 2.67 7.80
C ILE A 45 6.77 3.71 6.70
N GLY A 46 6.44 3.24 5.50
CA GLY A 46 6.03 4.08 4.39
C GLY A 46 4.59 4.53 4.56
N VAL A 47 4.38 5.84 4.63
CA VAL A 47 3.06 6.50 4.75
C VAL A 47 2.95 7.61 3.72
N PHE A 48 1.74 8.02 3.37
CA PHE A 48 1.54 9.26 2.62
C PHE A 48 1.87 10.48 3.47
N SER A 49 2.25 11.57 2.81
CA SER A 49 2.52 12.86 3.46
C SER A 49 1.61 14.00 2.96
N ASP A 50 0.72 13.71 2.00
CA ASP A 50 -0.15 14.68 1.32
C ASP A 50 -1.58 14.15 1.03
N LYS A 51 -1.95 13.00 1.61
CA LYS A 51 -3.29 12.38 1.47
C LYS A 51 -4.09 12.53 2.80
N ASN A 52 -4.57 13.75 3.10
CA ASN A 52 -5.45 14.00 4.25
C ASN A 52 -6.86 13.43 3.96
N PRO A 53 -7.47 12.63 4.87
CA PRO A 53 -7.12 12.39 6.28
C PRO A 53 -6.36 11.07 6.56
N PHE A 54 -5.81 10.38 5.57
CA PHE A 54 -5.17 9.06 5.73
C PHE A 54 -3.71 9.14 6.16
N GLY A 55 -2.90 9.94 5.45
CA GLY A 55 -1.51 10.21 5.76
C GLY A 55 -1.13 11.57 5.23
N TYR A 56 -0.78 12.49 6.11
CA TYR A 56 -0.38 13.85 5.76
C TYR A 56 0.57 14.43 6.81
N VAL A 57 1.27 15.49 6.43
CA VAL A 57 2.11 16.27 7.34
C VAL A 57 1.35 17.54 7.70
N ASP A 58 1.20 17.79 9.00
CA ASP A 58 0.52 18.97 9.51
C ASP A 58 1.40 20.24 9.45
N GLU A 59 0.86 21.37 9.89
CA GLU A 59 1.55 22.66 9.91
C GLU A 59 2.78 22.71 10.84
N ASN A 60 2.90 21.77 11.77
CA ASN A 60 4.03 21.61 12.69
C ASN A 60 5.10 20.68 12.12
N GLY A 61 4.87 20.06 10.95
CA GLY A 61 5.77 19.10 10.34
C GLY A 61 5.60 17.68 10.87
N GLU A 62 4.51 17.38 11.59
CA GLU A 62 4.23 16.08 12.16
C GLU A 62 3.31 15.25 11.26
N TYR A 63 3.61 13.95 11.14
CA TYR A 63 2.76 13.02 10.42
C TYR A 63 1.46 12.77 11.18
N GLN A 64 0.32 12.82 10.46
CA GLN A 64 -1.04 12.65 10.98
C GLN A 64 -1.87 11.77 10.04
N GLY A 65 -3.01 11.28 10.53
CA GLY A 65 -4.02 10.57 9.77
C GLY A 65 -4.17 9.10 10.17
N TYR A 66 -5.13 8.43 9.58
CA TYR A 66 -5.57 7.07 9.91
C TYR A 66 -4.43 6.04 9.82
N ASP A 67 -3.71 5.99 8.70
CA ASP A 67 -2.56 5.09 8.52
C ASP A 67 -1.42 5.39 9.51
N VAL A 68 -1.24 6.67 9.85
CA VAL A 68 -0.19 7.13 10.80
C VAL A 68 -0.56 6.79 12.24
N TYR A 69 -1.85 6.88 12.59
CA TYR A 69 -2.35 6.51 13.92
C TYR A 69 -2.07 5.02 14.18
N TYR A 70 -2.43 4.16 13.22
CA TYR A 70 -2.11 2.74 13.31
C TYR A 70 -0.60 2.49 13.32
N ALA A 71 0.18 3.16 12.48
CA ALA A 71 1.64 3.00 12.46
C ALA A 71 2.30 3.31 13.82
N ARG A 72 1.80 4.30 14.56
CA ARG A 72 2.29 4.62 15.92
C ARG A 72 1.99 3.47 16.88
N ARG A 73 0.77 2.93 16.85
CA ARG A 73 0.39 1.79 17.68
C ARG A 73 1.23 0.55 17.36
N LEU A 74 1.49 0.26 16.09
CA LEU A 74 2.35 -0.84 15.66
C LEU A 74 3.77 -0.70 16.25
N GLY A 75 4.34 0.50 16.25
CA GLY A 75 5.64 0.75 16.88
C GLY A 75 5.61 0.57 18.40
N GLU A 76 4.57 1.04 19.06
CA GLU A 76 4.37 0.86 20.52
C GLU A 76 4.28 -0.61 20.90
N ASP A 77 3.49 -1.40 20.17
CA ASP A 77 3.29 -2.83 20.44
C ASP A 77 4.54 -3.66 20.10
N LEU A 78 5.35 -3.24 19.11
CA LEU A 78 6.66 -3.82 18.84
C LEU A 78 7.73 -3.40 19.87
N GLY A 79 7.52 -2.30 20.57
CA GLY A 79 8.51 -1.69 21.48
C GLY A 79 9.69 -1.04 20.75
N VAL A 80 9.45 -0.42 19.59
CA VAL A 80 10.45 0.25 18.75
C VAL A 80 9.98 1.65 18.34
N ASP A 81 10.91 2.53 17.99
CA ASP A 81 10.59 3.83 17.42
C ASP A 81 10.16 3.71 15.95
N VAL A 82 9.13 4.46 15.56
CA VAL A 82 8.66 4.54 14.17
C VAL A 82 9.41 5.63 13.42
N ASN A 83 10.07 5.23 12.34
CA ASN A 83 10.62 6.17 11.36
C ASN A 83 9.67 6.25 10.15
N PHE A 84 8.94 7.37 10.04
CA PHE A 84 8.04 7.60 8.91
C PHE A 84 8.82 7.94 7.65
N VAL A 85 8.47 7.26 6.55
CA VAL A 85 9.05 7.49 5.22
C VAL A 85 7.93 7.98 4.29
N SER A 86 8.03 9.22 3.85
CA SER A 86 7.11 9.78 2.86
C SER A 86 7.13 8.93 1.59
N THR A 87 5.96 8.49 1.16
CA THR A 87 5.79 7.52 0.07
C THR A 87 4.73 8.01 -0.90
N GLU A 88 5.02 7.96 -2.18
CA GLU A 88 4.04 8.15 -3.24
C GLU A 88 3.43 6.80 -3.64
N ALA A 89 2.22 6.81 -4.22
CA ALA A 89 1.50 5.59 -4.55
C ALA A 89 2.29 4.66 -5.50
N ALA A 90 2.99 5.21 -6.48
CA ALA A 90 3.80 4.45 -7.43
C ALA A 90 5.04 3.78 -6.79
N ASN A 91 5.52 4.30 -5.67
CA ASN A 91 6.78 3.86 -5.05
C ASN A 91 6.60 2.76 -3.99
N ARG A 92 5.36 2.43 -3.59
CA ARG A 92 5.06 1.52 -2.48
C ARG A 92 5.72 0.15 -2.62
N ILE A 93 5.61 -0.47 -3.79
CA ILE A 93 6.21 -1.80 -4.06
C ILE A 93 7.74 -1.70 -4.07
N GLU A 94 8.30 -0.72 -4.79
CA GLU A 94 9.75 -0.52 -4.89
C GLU A 94 10.40 -0.29 -3.51
N TYR A 95 9.75 0.48 -2.64
CA TYR A 95 10.30 0.76 -1.31
C TYR A 95 10.38 -0.49 -0.42
N LEU A 96 9.42 -1.42 -0.56
CA LEU A 96 9.49 -2.74 0.08
C LEU A 96 10.57 -3.61 -0.56
N GLN A 97 10.62 -3.69 -1.89
CA GLN A 97 11.57 -4.54 -2.61
C GLN A 97 13.02 -4.12 -2.40
N THR A 98 13.27 -2.83 -2.19
CA THR A 98 14.61 -2.28 -1.93
C THR A 98 15.00 -2.23 -0.45
N GLY A 99 14.08 -2.57 0.47
CA GLY A 99 14.30 -2.49 1.90
C GLY A 99 14.39 -1.06 2.43
N LYS A 100 13.87 -0.08 1.67
CA LYS A 100 13.78 1.32 2.14
C LYS A 100 12.79 1.46 3.28
N VAL A 101 11.73 0.65 3.26
CA VAL A 101 10.76 0.51 4.33
C VAL A 101 10.56 -0.95 4.70
N ASP A 102 10.11 -1.22 5.92
CA ASP A 102 9.77 -2.54 6.41
C ASP A 102 8.29 -2.86 6.17
N VAL A 103 7.43 -1.84 6.31
CA VAL A 103 5.97 -1.90 6.15
C VAL A 103 5.50 -0.72 5.32
N ILE A 104 4.51 -0.95 4.48
CA ILE A 104 3.69 0.10 3.85
C ILE A 104 2.35 0.19 4.57
N LEU A 105 2.07 1.37 5.12
CA LEU A 105 0.78 1.83 5.63
C LEU A 105 0.43 3.14 4.90
N ALA A 106 0.14 3.01 3.62
CA ALA A 106 -0.15 4.11 2.72
C ALA A 106 -1.37 3.79 1.87
N ASN A 107 -2.48 3.52 2.55
CA ASN A 107 -3.80 3.25 1.95
C ASN A 107 -3.69 2.25 0.80
N PHE A 108 -3.04 1.10 1.07
CA PHE A 108 -2.57 0.19 0.03
C PHE A 108 -3.60 -0.91 -0.25
N THR A 109 -4.38 -0.71 -1.31
CA THR A 109 -5.42 -1.64 -1.77
C THR A 109 -4.83 -2.99 -2.13
N VAL A 110 -5.41 -4.05 -1.61
CA VAL A 110 -5.06 -5.44 -1.93
C VAL A 110 -5.56 -5.77 -3.34
N THR A 111 -4.65 -6.12 -4.24
CA THR A 111 -4.99 -6.63 -5.57
C THR A 111 -4.16 -7.87 -5.90
N PRO A 112 -4.65 -8.78 -6.77
CA PRO A 112 -3.89 -9.96 -7.17
C PRO A 112 -2.50 -9.61 -7.72
N GLU A 113 -2.40 -8.58 -8.56
CA GLU A 113 -1.16 -8.16 -9.19
C GLU A 113 -0.14 -7.67 -8.15
N ARG A 114 -0.60 -6.87 -7.17
CA ARG A 114 0.26 -6.40 -6.07
C ARG A 114 0.69 -7.55 -5.16
N ALA A 115 -0.20 -8.52 -4.93
CA ALA A 115 0.09 -9.70 -4.11
C ALA A 115 1.13 -10.66 -4.76
N GLU A 116 1.42 -10.52 -6.05
CA GLU A 116 2.56 -11.21 -6.67
C GLU A 116 3.90 -10.60 -6.24
N GLU A 117 3.93 -9.29 -5.95
CA GLU A 117 5.13 -8.52 -5.68
C GLU A 117 5.44 -8.32 -4.18
N VAL A 118 4.40 -8.27 -3.34
CA VAL A 118 4.49 -8.04 -1.89
C VAL A 118 3.59 -9.03 -1.14
N ASP A 119 3.75 -9.13 0.19
CA ASP A 119 2.82 -9.87 1.03
C ASP A 119 1.95 -8.89 1.82
N PHE A 120 0.63 -9.07 1.71
CA PHE A 120 -0.36 -8.30 2.46
C PHE A 120 -0.74 -8.99 3.75
N ALA A 121 -0.84 -8.22 4.83
CA ALA A 121 -1.47 -8.68 6.07
C ALA A 121 -3.01 -8.71 5.93
N VAL A 122 -3.70 -9.10 7.00
CA VAL A 122 -5.16 -8.97 7.06
C VAL A 122 -5.57 -7.49 6.99
N PRO A 123 -6.72 -7.18 6.36
CA PRO A 123 -7.12 -5.80 6.10
C PRO A 123 -7.62 -5.08 7.34
N TYR A 124 -7.54 -3.74 7.30
CA TYR A 124 -8.07 -2.85 8.33
C TYR A 124 -9.12 -1.85 7.82
N MET A 125 -9.35 -1.80 6.50
CA MET A 125 -10.30 -0.87 5.88
C MET A 125 -10.91 -1.44 4.60
N ASN A 126 -12.18 -1.10 4.33
CA ASN A 126 -12.84 -1.32 3.04
C ASN A 126 -12.65 -0.10 2.13
N VAL A 127 -12.63 -0.32 0.82
CA VAL A 127 -12.50 0.72 -0.19
C VAL A 127 -13.23 0.33 -1.47
N ALA A 128 -13.67 1.32 -2.23
CA ALA A 128 -14.07 1.18 -3.64
C ALA A 128 -13.43 2.33 -4.43
N LEU A 129 -13.53 2.31 -5.74
CA LEU A 129 -13.17 3.47 -6.55
C LEU A 129 -14.34 4.44 -6.64
N GLY A 130 -14.06 5.73 -6.76
CA GLY A 130 -15.05 6.78 -6.96
C GLY A 130 -14.59 7.81 -7.98
N VAL A 131 -15.54 8.62 -8.45
CA VAL A 131 -15.26 9.74 -9.36
C VAL A 131 -15.97 10.99 -8.85
N VAL A 132 -15.20 12.06 -8.64
CA VAL A 132 -15.68 13.38 -8.28
C VAL A 132 -15.56 14.33 -9.49
N SER A 133 -16.52 15.24 -9.61
CA SER A 133 -16.56 16.27 -10.64
C SER A 133 -17.22 17.54 -10.10
N LYS A 134 -17.20 18.63 -10.88
CA LYS A 134 -17.86 19.88 -10.49
C LYS A 134 -19.40 19.76 -10.54
N ASP A 135 -20.06 20.49 -9.65
CA ASP A 135 -21.54 20.49 -9.54
C ASP A 135 -22.26 20.94 -10.82
N ASP A 136 -21.62 21.78 -11.61
CA ASP A 136 -22.15 22.25 -12.89
C ASP A 136 -21.97 21.22 -14.03
N ASN A 137 -21.18 20.16 -13.81
CA ASN A 137 -20.97 19.05 -14.74
C ASN A 137 -20.76 17.73 -14.00
N VAL A 138 -21.79 17.24 -13.29
CA VAL A 138 -21.70 16.01 -12.51
C VAL A 138 -21.57 14.79 -13.42
N ILE A 139 -20.44 14.08 -13.31
CA ILE A 139 -20.17 12.85 -14.04
C ILE A 139 -20.77 11.66 -13.27
N THR A 140 -21.82 11.06 -13.81
CA THR A 140 -22.54 9.92 -13.20
C THR A 140 -22.28 8.59 -13.90
N THR A 141 -21.62 8.61 -15.07
CA THR A 141 -21.20 7.43 -15.83
C THR A 141 -19.96 7.76 -16.64
N LEU A 142 -19.15 6.77 -16.92
CA LEU A 142 -18.00 6.86 -17.83
C LEU A 142 -18.34 6.42 -19.26
N ASP A 143 -19.57 5.94 -19.49
CA ASP A 143 -20.02 5.55 -20.82
C ASP A 143 -20.20 6.78 -21.72
N ASN A 144 -19.88 6.61 -23.00
CA ASN A 144 -19.95 7.68 -24.01
C ASN A 144 -19.13 8.93 -23.65
N TRP A 145 -17.93 8.72 -23.11
CA TRP A 145 -17.01 9.78 -22.72
C TRP A 145 -16.71 10.73 -23.89
N ASN A 146 -16.67 12.04 -23.60
CA ASN A 146 -16.23 13.01 -24.58
C ASN A 146 -14.69 12.94 -24.71
N ALA A 147 -14.20 12.67 -25.92
CA ALA A 147 -12.76 12.48 -26.19
C ALA A 147 -11.90 13.75 -25.94
N ASP A 148 -12.51 14.92 -25.87
CA ASP A 148 -11.84 16.19 -25.56
C ASP A 148 -11.64 16.39 -24.05
N ASP A 149 -12.35 15.60 -23.23
CA ASP A 149 -12.26 15.66 -21.77
C ASP A 149 -11.27 14.63 -21.22
N SER A 150 -10.74 14.88 -20.02
CA SER A 150 -9.82 13.97 -19.34
C SER A 150 -10.23 13.73 -17.89
N ILE A 151 -9.68 12.65 -17.30
CA ILE A 151 -9.80 12.33 -15.88
C ILE A 151 -8.44 12.41 -15.23
N ILE A 152 -8.35 13.07 -14.07
CA ILE A 152 -7.16 13.02 -13.20
C ILE A 152 -7.10 11.67 -12.50
N VAL A 153 -5.90 11.08 -12.46
CA VAL A 153 -5.55 9.91 -11.64
C VAL A 153 -4.19 10.11 -11.00
N ILE A 154 -3.95 9.41 -9.89
CA ILE A 154 -2.62 9.33 -9.27
C ILE A 154 -1.91 8.09 -9.81
N SER A 155 -0.65 8.26 -10.23
CA SER A 155 0.21 7.16 -10.73
C SER A 155 0.34 6.04 -9.69
N GLY A 156 0.19 4.78 -10.12
CA GLY A 156 0.31 3.60 -9.26
C GLY A 156 -0.91 3.29 -8.40
N THR A 157 -2.04 4.00 -8.61
CA THR A 157 -3.32 3.70 -7.93
C THR A 157 -4.15 2.66 -8.68
N THR A 158 -5.10 2.06 -7.97
CA THR A 158 -6.11 1.16 -8.56
C THR A 158 -7.02 1.88 -9.53
N ALA A 159 -7.30 3.18 -9.32
CA ALA A 159 -8.07 4.00 -10.24
C ALA A 159 -7.39 4.13 -11.61
N GLU A 160 -6.07 4.37 -11.61
CA GLU A 160 -5.30 4.42 -12.87
C GLU A 160 -5.40 3.09 -13.62
N THR A 161 -5.08 1.97 -12.94
CA THR A 161 -5.07 0.64 -13.59
C THR A 161 -6.45 0.21 -14.05
N TYR A 162 -7.49 0.50 -13.27
CA TYR A 162 -8.89 0.21 -13.61
C TYR A 162 -9.34 0.96 -14.87
N LEU A 163 -9.07 2.26 -14.93
CA LEU A 163 -9.45 3.08 -16.09
C LEU A 163 -8.70 2.67 -17.36
N ILE A 164 -7.40 2.39 -17.26
CA ILE A 164 -6.61 1.90 -18.41
C ILE A 164 -7.18 0.58 -18.94
N ALA A 165 -7.60 -0.33 -18.05
CA ALA A 165 -8.08 -1.65 -18.44
C ALA A 165 -9.52 -1.63 -18.99
N ASN A 166 -10.42 -0.82 -18.41
CA ASN A 166 -11.85 -0.86 -18.69
C ASN A 166 -12.34 0.30 -19.56
N TYR A 167 -11.60 1.43 -19.58
CA TYR A 167 -11.95 2.65 -20.31
C TYR A 167 -10.73 3.23 -21.05
N PRO A 168 -10.07 2.44 -21.93
CA PRO A 168 -8.80 2.82 -22.56
C PRO A 168 -8.88 4.07 -23.47
N ASP A 169 -10.07 4.43 -23.90
CA ASP A 169 -10.32 5.59 -24.76
C ASP A 169 -10.46 6.91 -23.97
N ILE A 170 -10.54 6.86 -22.63
CA ILE A 170 -10.60 8.05 -21.79
C ILE A 170 -9.20 8.62 -21.59
N PRO A 171 -8.95 9.90 -21.98
CA PRO A 171 -7.66 10.54 -21.72
C PRO A 171 -7.43 10.70 -20.22
N LEU A 172 -6.25 10.24 -19.71
CA LEU A 172 -5.87 10.38 -18.31
C LEU A 172 -4.80 11.44 -18.12
N GLN A 173 -5.00 12.33 -17.14
CA GLN A 173 -3.99 13.25 -16.62
C GLN A 173 -3.40 12.62 -15.35
N LYS A 174 -2.13 12.20 -15.43
CA LYS A 174 -1.46 11.46 -14.36
C LYS A 174 -0.62 12.40 -13.50
N PHE A 175 -0.76 12.28 -12.20
CA PHE A 175 0.02 12.99 -11.19
C PHE A 175 0.67 11.99 -10.23
N ASP A 176 1.82 12.35 -9.66
CA ASP A 176 2.53 11.49 -8.71
C ASP A 176 2.11 11.78 -7.27
N SER A 177 1.70 13.02 -6.95
CA SER A 177 1.27 13.44 -5.61
C SER A 177 -0.19 13.88 -5.55
N TYR A 178 -0.81 13.69 -4.39
CA TYR A 178 -2.19 14.10 -4.14
C TYR A 178 -2.32 15.63 -4.12
N ALA A 179 -1.34 16.33 -3.57
CA ALA A 179 -1.33 17.79 -3.52
C ALA A 179 -1.40 18.41 -4.92
N THR A 180 -0.54 17.95 -5.84
CA THR A 180 -0.52 18.48 -7.22
C THR A 180 -1.75 18.08 -8.03
N ALA A 181 -2.31 16.89 -7.79
CA ALA A 181 -3.54 16.45 -8.43
C ALA A 181 -4.75 17.29 -7.99
N LYS A 182 -4.88 17.57 -6.69
CA LYS A 182 -5.93 18.44 -6.14
C LYS A 182 -5.85 19.84 -6.73
N GLU A 183 -4.68 20.45 -6.72
CA GLU A 183 -4.46 21.78 -7.31
C GLU A 183 -4.83 21.80 -8.80
N ALA A 184 -4.41 20.80 -9.57
CA ALA A 184 -4.73 20.69 -10.98
C ALA A 184 -6.23 20.52 -11.23
N PHE A 185 -6.93 19.75 -10.39
CA PHE A 185 -8.36 19.55 -10.48
C PHE A 185 -9.16 20.84 -10.16
N GLU A 186 -8.80 21.53 -9.10
CA GLU A 186 -9.39 22.82 -8.72
C GLU A 186 -9.20 23.87 -9.82
N ASN A 187 -8.03 23.89 -10.47
CA ASN A 187 -7.72 24.75 -11.60
C ASN A 187 -8.41 24.33 -12.91
N GLY A 188 -9.17 23.22 -12.91
CA GLY A 188 -9.93 22.78 -14.08
C GLY A 188 -9.10 22.12 -15.19
N THR A 189 -7.95 21.52 -14.84
CA THR A 189 -7.10 20.78 -15.79
C THR A 189 -7.85 19.58 -16.40
N SER A 190 -8.79 19.01 -15.67
CA SER A 190 -9.66 17.90 -16.11
C SER A 190 -11.07 18.09 -15.59
N VAL A 191 -12.04 17.41 -16.19
CA VAL A 191 -13.46 17.51 -15.81
C VAL A 191 -13.81 16.62 -14.61
N ALA A 192 -12.99 15.63 -14.31
CA ALA A 192 -13.19 14.68 -13.22
C ALA A 192 -11.86 14.21 -12.60
N TRP A 193 -11.95 13.71 -11.38
CA TRP A 193 -10.87 13.02 -10.70
C TRP A 193 -11.37 11.66 -10.19
N ALA A 194 -10.66 10.58 -10.55
CA ALA A 194 -10.93 9.23 -10.10
C ALA A 194 -9.85 8.76 -9.10
N ASN A 195 -10.29 8.23 -7.97
CA ASN A 195 -9.43 7.68 -6.92
C ASN A 195 -10.23 6.71 -6.04
N ASP A 196 -9.65 6.29 -4.91
CA ASP A 196 -10.42 5.65 -3.86
C ASP A 196 -11.65 6.51 -3.52
N ASN A 197 -12.80 5.88 -3.33
CA ASN A 197 -14.03 6.59 -3.00
C ASN A 197 -13.89 7.43 -1.72
N THR A 198 -13.11 6.95 -0.77
CA THR A 198 -12.77 7.68 0.45
C THR A 198 -12.07 9.01 0.14
N GLU A 199 -11.09 9.03 -0.77
CA GLU A 199 -10.40 10.26 -1.15
C GLU A 199 -11.31 11.26 -1.85
N VAL A 200 -12.09 10.80 -2.84
CA VAL A 200 -12.97 11.72 -3.60
C VAL A 200 -14.16 12.21 -2.77
N ILE A 201 -14.64 11.41 -1.80
CA ILE A 201 -15.66 11.83 -0.84
C ILE A 201 -15.08 12.88 0.11
N ALA A 202 -13.88 12.65 0.69
CA ALA A 202 -13.22 13.63 1.54
C ALA A 202 -13.02 14.97 0.81
N PHE A 203 -12.56 14.91 -0.44
CA PHE A 203 -12.39 16.10 -1.25
C PHE A 203 -13.71 16.87 -1.44
N ALA A 204 -14.80 16.19 -1.80
CA ALA A 204 -16.09 16.82 -2.01
C ALA A 204 -16.70 17.39 -0.72
N LEU A 205 -16.46 16.73 0.45
CA LEU A 205 -16.93 17.22 1.75
C LEU A 205 -16.15 18.46 2.22
N GLN A 206 -14.88 18.56 1.85
CA GLN A 206 -14.00 19.67 2.24
C GLN A 206 -14.05 20.87 1.27
N ASN A 207 -14.60 20.67 0.05
CA ASN A 207 -14.60 21.69 -1.00
C ASN A 207 -16.01 21.86 -1.59
N GLU A 208 -16.59 23.04 -1.44
CA GLU A 208 -17.89 23.37 -2.06
C GLU A 208 -17.79 23.39 -3.59
N GLY A 209 -18.85 23.01 -4.26
CA GLY A 209 -18.94 23.03 -5.74
C GLY A 209 -18.48 21.73 -6.41
N TYR A 210 -18.32 20.65 -5.64
CA TYR A 210 -17.94 19.32 -6.14
C TYR A 210 -18.86 18.22 -5.63
N THR A 211 -19.18 17.29 -6.50
CA THR A 211 -20.04 16.14 -6.22
C THR A 211 -19.37 14.84 -6.65
N VAL A 212 -19.44 13.81 -5.80
CA VAL A 212 -19.09 12.44 -6.16
C VAL A 212 -20.24 11.82 -6.94
N GLY A 213 -20.19 11.92 -8.26
CA GLY A 213 -21.25 11.40 -9.12
C GLY A 213 -21.21 9.89 -9.32
N ILE A 214 -20.03 9.28 -9.12
CA ILE A 214 -19.83 7.81 -9.12
C ILE A 214 -19.19 7.44 -7.76
N PRO A 215 -20.00 7.03 -6.77
CA PRO A 215 -19.47 6.71 -5.44
C PRO A 215 -18.86 5.30 -5.32
N SER A 216 -19.13 4.43 -6.32
CA SER A 216 -18.57 3.08 -6.39
C SER A 216 -18.39 2.69 -7.86
N LEU A 217 -17.14 2.53 -8.29
CA LEU A 217 -16.74 2.13 -9.62
C LEU A 217 -15.98 0.80 -9.54
N GLY A 218 -16.48 -0.22 -10.21
CA GLY A 218 -15.95 -1.59 -10.12
C GLY A 218 -16.40 -2.32 -8.85
N SER A 219 -15.55 -3.23 -8.37
CA SER A 219 -15.78 -4.00 -7.13
C SER A 219 -15.29 -3.24 -5.90
N ALA A 220 -15.82 -3.61 -4.74
CA ALA A 220 -15.25 -3.22 -3.47
C ALA A 220 -13.97 -4.06 -3.20
N ASP A 221 -12.97 -3.41 -2.62
CA ASP A 221 -11.68 -3.97 -2.26
C ASP A 221 -11.37 -3.68 -0.78
N THR A 222 -10.21 -4.07 -0.32
CA THR A 222 -9.74 -3.78 1.05
C THR A 222 -8.36 -3.13 1.03
N ILE A 223 -8.08 -2.38 2.09
CA ILE A 223 -6.77 -1.81 2.40
C ILE A 223 -6.12 -2.68 3.47
N ALA A 224 -4.85 -3.01 3.28
CA ALA A 224 -4.08 -3.80 4.23
C ALA A 224 -2.63 -3.32 4.32
N PRO A 225 -1.93 -3.57 5.46
CA PRO A 225 -0.49 -3.38 5.53
C PRO A 225 0.22 -4.33 4.57
N ALA A 226 1.32 -3.87 3.99
CA ALA A 226 2.14 -4.72 3.13
C ALA A 226 3.59 -4.77 3.62
N VAL A 227 4.21 -5.93 3.47
CA VAL A 227 5.62 -6.19 3.76
C VAL A 227 6.32 -6.74 2.53
N SER A 228 7.65 -6.74 2.53
CA SER A 228 8.43 -7.36 1.45
C SER A 228 8.06 -8.81 1.27
N LYS A 229 7.98 -9.26 0.02
CA LYS A 229 7.66 -10.65 -0.33
C LYS A 229 8.55 -11.64 0.41
N GLY A 230 7.94 -12.59 1.11
CA GLY A 230 8.63 -13.63 1.88
C GLY A 230 9.07 -13.21 3.29
N ASN A 231 8.76 -11.99 3.76
CA ASN A 231 9.03 -11.56 5.14
C ASN A 231 7.95 -12.09 6.09
N THR A 232 7.89 -13.41 6.24
CA THR A 232 6.82 -14.11 6.97
C THR A 232 6.81 -13.78 8.46
N THR A 233 7.97 -13.57 9.08
CA THR A 233 8.04 -13.28 10.53
C THR A 233 7.40 -11.95 10.89
N LEU A 234 7.61 -10.92 10.07
CA LEU A 234 6.97 -9.62 10.26
C LEU A 234 5.48 -9.68 9.88
N LEU A 235 5.15 -10.37 8.78
CA LEU A 235 3.77 -10.55 8.33
C LEU A 235 2.90 -11.24 9.38
N ASP A 236 3.39 -12.37 9.92
CA ASP A 236 2.66 -13.14 10.92
C ASP A 236 2.42 -12.30 12.19
N TRP A 237 3.45 -11.53 12.61
CA TRP A 237 3.31 -10.65 13.76
C TRP A 237 2.27 -9.54 13.53
N ILE A 238 2.25 -8.91 12.34
CA ILE A 238 1.24 -7.87 12.00
C ILE A 238 -0.17 -8.47 11.95
N ASN A 239 -0.32 -9.70 11.43
CA ASN A 239 -1.62 -10.38 11.41
C ASN A 239 -2.14 -10.66 12.82
N ASP A 240 -1.28 -11.12 13.72
CA ASP A 240 -1.62 -11.39 15.12
C ASP A 240 -1.97 -10.09 15.85
N GLU A 241 -1.22 -9.03 15.59
CA GLU A 241 -1.45 -7.70 16.17
C GLU A 241 -2.80 -7.13 15.72
N ILE A 242 -3.11 -7.08 14.41
CA ILE A 242 -4.41 -6.61 13.91
C ILE A 242 -5.57 -7.41 14.52
N THR A 243 -5.39 -8.73 14.63
CA THR A 243 -6.42 -9.59 15.23
C THR A 243 -6.64 -9.24 16.71
N SER A 244 -5.57 -8.99 17.45
CA SER A 244 -5.62 -8.56 18.86
C SER A 244 -6.23 -7.17 19.02
N LEU A 245 -5.86 -6.23 18.16
CA LEU A 245 -6.42 -4.88 18.13
C LEU A 245 -7.94 -4.89 17.88
N GLY A 246 -8.44 -5.88 17.13
CA GLY A 246 -9.86 -6.09 16.94
C GLY A 246 -10.63 -6.43 18.22
N GLU A 247 -9.99 -6.99 19.25
CA GLU A 247 -10.60 -7.21 20.55
C GLU A 247 -10.77 -5.91 21.36
N GLU A 248 -9.98 -4.89 21.00
CA GLU A 248 -10.01 -3.55 21.60
C GLU A 248 -10.89 -2.56 20.83
N ASN A 249 -11.46 -2.93 19.69
CA ASN A 249 -12.09 -2.04 18.70
C ASN A 249 -11.17 -0.88 18.29
N PHE A 250 -9.91 -1.18 18.06
CA PHE A 250 -8.88 -0.17 17.80
C PHE A 250 -9.14 0.62 16.52
N PHE A 251 -9.54 -0.04 15.43
CA PHE A 251 -9.74 0.64 14.14
C PHE A 251 -10.99 1.51 14.12
N HIS A 252 -12.01 1.23 14.95
CA HIS A 252 -13.11 2.16 15.21
C HIS A 252 -12.62 3.39 15.98
N ALA A 253 -11.82 3.19 17.04
CA ALA A 253 -11.24 4.31 17.78
C ALA A 253 -10.31 5.17 16.92
N ASP A 254 -9.54 4.56 16.01
CA ASP A 254 -8.72 5.26 15.01
C ASP A 254 -9.60 6.08 14.06
N TYR A 255 -10.70 5.49 13.55
CA TYR A 255 -11.66 6.20 12.72
C TYR A 255 -12.24 7.42 13.44
N GLU A 256 -12.72 7.25 14.67
CA GLU A 256 -13.25 8.36 15.47
C GLU A 256 -12.21 9.47 15.68
N ALA A 257 -10.94 9.10 15.89
CA ALA A 257 -9.86 10.05 16.14
C ALA A 257 -9.37 10.78 14.89
N THR A 258 -9.47 10.16 13.70
CA THR A 258 -8.77 10.65 12.49
C THR A 258 -9.71 10.94 11.31
N LEU A 259 -10.81 10.20 11.17
CA LEU A 259 -11.70 10.27 10.01
C LEU A 259 -13.06 10.89 10.30
N ALA A 260 -13.55 10.81 11.54
CA ALA A 260 -14.90 11.24 11.89
C ALA A 260 -15.17 12.73 11.64
N ASP A 261 -14.17 13.59 11.80
CA ASP A 261 -14.30 15.02 11.51
C ASP A 261 -14.55 15.30 10.01
N THR A 262 -14.05 14.42 9.13
CA THR A 262 -14.23 14.53 7.68
C THR A 262 -15.53 13.87 7.21
N TYR A 263 -15.79 12.63 7.64
CA TYR A 263 -16.89 11.82 7.09
C TYR A 263 -18.13 11.77 7.97
N GLY A 264 -18.03 12.15 9.26
CA GLY A 264 -19.03 11.83 10.26
C GLY A 264 -18.98 10.35 10.65
N LEU A 265 -19.89 9.93 11.56
CA LEU A 265 -19.93 8.54 12.04
C LEU A 265 -20.72 7.60 11.11
N ASP A 266 -21.48 8.13 10.16
CA ASP A 266 -22.33 7.32 9.27
C ASP A 266 -21.52 6.40 8.32
N TYR A 267 -20.26 6.72 8.05
CA TYR A 267 -19.37 5.93 7.20
C TYR A 267 -18.54 4.90 7.96
N GLU A 268 -18.48 4.98 9.29
CA GLU A 268 -17.60 4.19 10.14
C GLU A 268 -17.75 2.69 9.89
N ASP A 269 -18.94 2.13 10.12
CA ASP A 269 -19.22 0.70 9.95
C ASP A 269 -18.96 0.19 8.52
N SER A 270 -19.07 1.06 7.52
CA SER A 270 -18.84 0.69 6.11
C SER A 270 -17.35 0.69 5.72
N LEU A 271 -16.55 1.54 6.37
CA LEU A 271 -15.13 1.70 6.05
C LEU A 271 -14.23 0.83 6.92
N VAL A 272 -14.52 0.72 8.23
CA VAL A 272 -13.65 -0.01 9.15
C VAL A 272 -13.75 -1.52 8.97
N VAL A 273 -12.59 -2.18 8.95
CA VAL A 273 -12.46 -3.64 9.06
C VAL A 273 -11.76 -3.96 10.38
N GLU A 274 -12.55 -4.32 11.37
CA GLU A 274 -12.03 -4.60 12.69
C GLU A 274 -11.45 -6.02 12.79
N GLY A 275 -10.22 -6.13 13.35
CA GLY A 275 -9.55 -7.41 13.56
C GLY A 275 -9.33 -8.25 12.30
N GLY A 276 -9.24 -7.62 11.13
CA GLY A 276 -9.05 -8.29 9.84
C GLY A 276 -10.29 -9.04 9.32
N LYS A 277 -11.44 -8.85 9.94
CA LYS A 277 -12.68 -9.59 9.60
C LYS A 277 -13.51 -8.77 8.61
N VAL A 278 -13.38 -9.09 7.32
CA VAL A 278 -14.22 -8.50 6.28
C VAL A 278 -15.66 -9.04 6.44
N THR A 279 -16.60 -8.17 6.78
CA THR A 279 -18.02 -8.51 6.73
C THR A 279 -18.50 -8.41 5.29
N ALA A 280 -19.14 -9.47 4.77
CA ALA A 280 -19.75 -9.42 3.43
C ALA A 280 -20.78 -8.27 3.40
N GLN A 281 -20.55 -7.32 2.50
CA GLN A 281 -21.45 -6.21 2.23
C GLN A 281 -22.60 -6.66 1.32
#